data_11af8999e558e25b099f9cf83d9f075b
#
_entry.id   11af8999e558e25b099f9cf83d9f075b
#
_cell.length_a   1.000
_cell.length_b   1.000
_cell.length_c   1.000
_cell.angle_alpha   90.00
_cell.angle_beta   90.00
_cell.angle_gamma   90.00
#
_symmetry.space_group_name_H-M   'P 1'
#
loop_
_entity.id
_entity.type
_entity.pdbx_description
1 polymer ?
#
loop_
_entity_poly.entity_id
_entity_poly.type
_entity_poly.pdbx_seq_one_letter_code
_entity_poly.pdbx_strand_id
1 'polypeptide(L)'
;MDIKNSEAKYALTAGVKQVDMESIKKTIKLLKEAGIAYEFRTTLVNEFHDINDMDGIGELIKGAPILYLQKFVDREGCIQKGLHEVDEETAYRFKEVLLKYIDKVELRGY
;
A
#
# COMPACT_ATOMS: atom_id res chain seq x y z
N MET A 1 -3.85 7.01 6.31
CA MET A 1 -3.13 7.47 5.11
C MET A 1 -3.07 6.35 4.07
N ASP A 2 -3.31 6.69 2.83
CA ASP A 2 -3.25 5.73 1.73
C ASP A 2 -1.83 5.66 1.16
N ILE A 3 -1.27 4.46 1.08
CA ILE A 3 0.06 4.20 0.50
C ILE A 3 -0.17 3.46 -0.81
N LYS A 4 0.17 4.09 -1.93
CA LYS A 4 -0.14 3.56 -3.25
C LYS A 4 0.69 2.33 -3.61
N ASN A 5 2.01 2.40 -3.39
CA ASN A 5 2.94 1.32 -3.73
C ASN A 5 4.33 1.62 -3.14
N SER A 6 5.32 0.81 -3.52
CA SER A 6 6.72 1.10 -3.25
C SER A 6 7.13 2.43 -3.89
N GLU A 7 8.23 3.03 -3.43
CA GLU A 7 8.73 4.29 -3.99
C GLU A 7 8.94 4.16 -5.51
N ALA A 8 9.51 3.05 -5.97
CA ALA A 8 9.81 2.83 -7.38
C ALA A 8 8.58 2.85 -8.30
N LYS A 9 7.42 2.42 -7.81
CA LYS A 9 6.18 2.33 -8.59
C LYS A 9 5.10 3.29 -8.13
N TYR A 10 5.41 4.21 -7.22
CA TYR A 10 4.39 5.08 -6.62
C TYR A 10 3.66 5.93 -7.66
N ALA A 11 4.40 6.61 -8.51
CA ALA A 11 3.82 7.46 -9.55
C ALA A 11 2.95 6.67 -10.53
N LEU A 12 3.43 5.51 -10.98
CA LEU A 12 2.68 4.63 -11.87
C LEU A 12 1.34 4.23 -11.27
N THR A 13 1.36 3.78 -10.01
CA THR A 13 0.17 3.31 -9.29
C THR A 13 -0.81 4.44 -9.02
N ALA A 14 -0.31 5.64 -8.71
CA ALA A 14 -1.13 6.83 -8.49
C ALA A 14 -1.69 7.41 -9.79
N GLY A 15 -1.23 6.94 -10.96
CA GLY A 15 -1.70 7.41 -12.26
C GLY A 15 -1.16 8.77 -12.65
N VAL A 16 0.00 9.16 -12.16
CA VAL A 16 0.65 10.44 -12.44
C VAL A 16 2.06 10.24 -12.96
N LYS A 17 2.62 11.25 -13.62
CA LYS A 17 3.98 11.17 -14.17
C LYS A 17 5.06 11.23 -13.11
N GLN A 18 4.81 11.96 -12.03
CA GLN A 18 5.79 12.23 -11.00
C GLN A 18 5.11 12.44 -9.65
N VAL A 19 5.75 11.96 -8.59
CA VAL A 19 5.29 12.11 -7.22
C VAL A 19 6.44 12.66 -6.38
N ASP A 20 6.13 13.61 -5.50
CA ASP A 20 7.08 14.11 -4.53
C ASP A 20 7.18 13.13 -3.35
N MET A 21 8.09 12.17 -3.47
CA MET A 21 8.28 11.16 -2.42
C MET A 21 8.81 11.75 -1.11
N GLU A 22 9.56 12.85 -1.17
CA GLU A 22 10.04 13.51 0.04
C GLU A 22 8.89 14.04 0.90
N SER A 23 7.86 14.62 0.27
CA SER A 23 6.65 15.05 0.97
C SER A 23 5.89 13.89 1.58
N ILE A 24 5.79 12.77 0.86
CA ILE A 24 5.14 11.54 1.36
C ILE A 24 5.89 11.00 2.56
N LYS A 25 7.21 10.87 2.48
CA LYS A 25 8.06 10.40 3.57
C LYS A 25 7.97 11.31 4.80
N LYS A 26 7.92 12.62 4.57
CA LYS A 26 7.76 13.60 5.64
C LYS A 26 6.40 13.42 6.36
N THR A 27 5.33 13.22 5.61
CA THR A 27 4.01 12.97 6.19
C THR A 27 3.99 11.69 7.03
N ILE A 28 4.61 10.62 6.53
CA ILE A 28 4.74 9.35 7.26
C ILE A 28 5.48 9.59 8.59
N LYS A 29 6.59 10.30 8.54
CA LYS A 29 7.39 10.62 9.74
C LYS A 29 6.58 11.42 10.76
N LEU A 30 5.84 12.44 10.30
CA LEU A 30 5.00 13.26 11.16
C LEU A 30 3.92 12.44 11.84
N LEU A 31 3.30 11.50 11.14
CA LEU A 31 2.30 10.60 11.71
C LEU A 31 2.90 9.72 12.81
N LYS A 32 4.10 9.16 12.58
CA LYS A 32 4.78 8.33 13.57
C LYS A 32 5.14 9.11 14.84
N GLU A 33 5.47 10.39 14.70
CA GLU A 33 5.90 11.26 15.81
C GLU A 33 4.75 11.96 16.52
N ALA A 34 3.54 11.97 15.92
CA ALA A 34 2.42 12.76 16.42
C ALA A 34 1.79 12.24 17.72
N GLY A 35 2.06 11.00 18.10
CA GLY A 35 1.49 10.40 19.31
C GLY A 35 0.00 10.12 19.25
N ILE A 36 -0.60 10.15 18.06
CA ILE A 36 -2.02 9.83 17.81
C ILE A 36 -2.14 8.47 17.15
N ALA A 37 -3.31 7.86 17.27
CA ALA A 37 -3.61 6.63 16.54
C ALA A 37 -3.69 6.92 15.04
N TYR A 38 -3.04 6.09 14.23
CA TYR A 38 -3.10 6.20 12.77
C TYR A 38 -3.00 4.82 12.12
N GLU A 39 -3.43 4.74 10.87
CA GLU A 39 -3.35 3.53 10.08
C GLU A 39 -2.90 3.87 8.66
N PHE A 40 -2.29 2.90 8.00
CA PHE A 40 -2.00 2.96 6.57
C PHE A 40 -2.90 1.99 5.83
N ARG A 41 -3.19 2.30 4.57
CA ARG A 41 -4.00 1.45 3.69
C ARG A 41 -3.35 1.37 2.33
N THR A 42 -3.38 0.19 1.72
CA THR A 42 -2.96 -0.02 0.34
C THR A 42 -4.03 -0.85 -0.36
N THR A 43 -4.61 -0.30 -1.42
CA THR A 43 -5.50 -1.06 -2.29
C THR A 43 -4.64 -1.88 -3.23
N LEU A 44 -4.78 -3.21 -3.18
CA LEU A 44 -4.00 -4.13 -4.00
C LEU A 44 -4.60 -4.26 -5.38
N VAL A 45 -3.80 -3.98 -6.41
CA VAL A 45 -4.17 -4.11 -7.82
C VAL A 45 -3.17 -5.04 -8.48
N ASN A 46 -3.67 -6.10 -9.11
CA ASN A 46 -2.81 -7.15 -9.67
C ASN A 46 -1.78 -6.61 -10.67
N GLU A 47 -2.17 -5.63 -11.48
CA GLU A 47 -1.31 -5.04 -12.52
C GLU A 47 -0.20 -4.15 -11.94
N PHE A 48 -0.32 -3.68 -10.69
CA PHE A 48 0.61 -2.73 -10.08
C PHE A 48 1.43 -3.30 -8.93
N HIS A 49 0.96 -4.38 -8.30
CA HIS A 49 1.57 -4.91 -7.08
C HIS A 49 2.06 -6.34 -7.27
N ASP A 50 3.33 -6.58 -6.98
CA ASP A 50 3.90 -7.92 -6.90
C ASP A 50 4.59 -8.14 -5.55
N ILE A 51 5.12 -9.34 -5.33
CA ILE A 51 5.73 -9.70 -4.05
C ILE A 51 6.96 -8.83 -3.74
N ASN A 52 7.69 -8.41 -4.74
CA ASN A 52 8.88 -7.57 -4.56
C ASN A 52 8.49 -6.14 -4.13
N ASP A 53 7.34 -5.65 -4.60
CA ASP A 53 6.83 -4.35 -4.18
C ASP A 53 6.51 -4.30 -2.69
N MET A 54 6.18 -5.44 -2.09
CA MET A 54 5.86 -5.51 -0.67
C MET A 54 7.06 -5.18 0.21
N ASP A 55 8.27 -5.59 -0.18
CA ASP A 55 9.48 -5.16 0.51
C ASP A 55 9.66 -3.65 0.43
N GLY A 56 9.40 -3.05 -0.73
CA GLY A 56 9.48 -1.60 -0.92
C GLY A 56 8.45 -0.84 -0.09
N ILE A 57 7.22 -1.31 -0.01
CA ILE A 57 6.19 -0.74 0.85
C ILE A 57 6.60 -0.86 2.33
N GLY A 58 7.07 -2.04 2.72
CA GLY A 58 7.54 -2.28 4.09
C GLY A 58 8.66 -1.34 4.49
N GLU A 59 9.63 -1.12 3.61
CA GLU A 59 10.72 -0.16 3.87
C GLU A 59 10.19 1.26 4.02
N LEU A 60 9.23 1.65 3.18
CA LEU A 60 8.67 3.00 3.19
C LEU A 60 7.96 3.33 4.50
N ILE A 61 7.22 2.38 5.07
CA ILE A 61 6.41 2.59 6.28
C ILE A 61 6.88 1.74 7.46
N LYS A 62 8.13 1.30 7.46
CA LYS A 62 8.71 0.48 8.54
C LYS A 62 8.44 1.05 9.92
N GLY A 63 8.02 0.18 10.82
CA GLY A 63 7.67 0.58 12.18
C GLY A 63 6.23 1.06 12.35
N ALA A 64 5.43 1.07 11.30
CA ALA A 64 4.02 1.42 11.39
C ALA A 64 3.26 0.42 12.27
N PRO A 65 2.26 0.87 13.04
CA PRO A 65 1.50 -0.02 13.91
C PRO A 65 0.57 -0.95 13.14
N ILE A 66 -0.01 -0.49 12.03
CA ILE A 66 -0.94 -1.30 11.26
C ILE A 66 -1.03 -0.85 9.80
N LEU A 67 -1.11 -1.82 8.90
CA LEU A 67 -1.40 -1.63 7.47
C LEU A 67 -2.59 -2.49 7.09
N TYR A 68 -3.56 -1.90 6.40
CA TYR A 68 -4.67 -2.63 5.79
C TYR A 68 -4.41 -2.83 4.31
N LEU A 69 -4.44 -4.08 3.87
CA LEU A 69 -4.40 -4.44 2.45
C LEU A 69 -5.85 -4.60 1.99
N GLN A 70 -6.29 -3.70 1.15
CA GLN A 70 -7.68 -3.64 0.71
C GLN A 70 -7.85 -4.26 -0.67
N LYS A 71 -8.87 -5.10 -0.82
CA LYS A 71 -9.21 -5.69 -2.10
C LYS A 71 -9.68 -4.63 -3.07
N PHE A 72 -9.11 -4.62 -4.28
CA PHE A 72 -9.57 -3.77 -5.37
C PHE A 72 -10.96 -4.24 -5.83
N VAL A 73 -11.86 -3.30 -5.99
CA VAL A 73 -13.19 -3.55 -6.53
C VAL A 73 -13.37 -2.68 -7.76
N ASP A 74 -13.59 -3.32 -8.92
CA ASP A 74 -13.91 -2.60 -10.15
C ASP A 74 -15.34 -2.06 -10.02
N ARG A 75 -15.46 -0.73 -10.06
CA ARG A 75 -16.74 -0.05 -9.93
C ARG A 75 -17.03 0.76 -11.17
N GLU A 76 -18.31 0.92 -11.47
CA GLU A 76 -18.77 1.84 -12.49
C GLU A 76 -18.21 3.23 -12.20
N GLY A 77 -17.59 3.86 -13.21
CA GLY A 77 -16.91 5.14 -13.05
C GLY A 77 -15.42 5.06 -12.75
N CYS A 78 -14.86 3.86 -12.65
CA CYS A 78 -13.41 3.68 -12.57
C CYS A 78 -12.76 4.28 -13.82
N ILE A 79 -11.78 5.17 -13.62
CA ILE A 79 -11.12 5.88 -14.73
C ILE A 79 -10.30 4.90 -15.57
N GLN A 80 -9.68 3.92 -14.94
CA GLN A 80 -8.79 2.96 -15.58
C GLN A 80 -9.49 1.59 -15.66
N LYS A 81 -9.69 1.11 -16.88
CA LYS A 81 -10.31 -0.20 -17.13
C LYS A 81 -9.23 -1.28 -17.32
N GLY A 82 -9.62 -2.54 -17.11
CA GLY A 82 -8.71 -3.68 -17.29
C GLY A 82 -7.85 -3.99 -16.06
N LEU A 83 -8.10 -3.34 -14.92
CA LEU A 83 -7.44 -3.65 -13.69
C LEU A 83 -8.16 -4.80 -12.96
N HIS A 84 -7.39 -5.62 -12.27
CA HIS A 84 -7.88 -6.81 -11.60
C HIS A 84 -7.47 -6.81 -10.13
N GLU A 85 -8.29 -7.45 -9.31
CA GLU A 85 -7.99 -7.68 -7.91
C GLU A 85 -6.83 -8.65 -7.73
N VAL A 86 -6.11 -8.52 -6.64
CA VAL A 86 -5.15 -9.53 -6.18
C VAL A 86 -5.96 -10.60 -5.47
N ASP A 87 -5.75 -11.88 -5.80
CA ASP A 87 -6.48 -12.96 -5.15
C ASP A 87 -6.10 -13.09 -3.67
N GLU A 88 -6.95 -13.77 -2.91
CA GLU A 88 -6.77 -13.91 -1.46
C GLU A 88 -5.46 -14.61 -1.09
N GLU A 89 -5.10 -15.68 -1.79
CA GLU A 89 -3.86 -16.41 -1.53
C GLU A 89 -2.64 -15.52 -1.71
N THR A 90 -2.60 -14.75 -2.80
CA THR A 90 -1.51 -13.82 -3.09
C THR A 90 -1.48 -12.70 -2.05
N ALA A 91 -2.64 -12.19 -1.64
CA ALA A 91 -2.75 -11.16 -0.61
C ALA A 91 -2.18 -11.66 0.74
N TYR A 92 -2.40 -12.92 1.10
CA TYR A 92 -1.80 -13.52 2.30
C TYR A 92 -0.28 -13.59 2.20
N ARG A 93 0.26 -13.91 1.03
CA ARG A 93 1.72 -13.89 0.80
C ARG A 93 2.31 -12.49 0.97
N PHE A 94 1.61 -11.49 0.46
CA PHE A 94 1.98 -10.08 0.63
C PHE A 94 2.00 -9.70 2.11
N LYS A 95 0.98 -10.10 2.85
CA LYS A 95 0.90 -9.89 4.29
C LYS A 95 2.11 -10.47 5.02
N GLU A 96 2.52 -11.69 4.69
CA GLU A 96 3.66 -12.34 5.33
C GLU A 96 4.97 -11.55 5.13
N VAL A 97 5.19 -11.02 3.93
CA VAL A 97 6.35 -10.18 3.64
C VAL A 97 6.30 -8.91 4.47
N LEU A 98 5.15 -8.24 4.49
CA LEU A 98 4.98 -6.96 5.20
C LEU A 98 5.10 -7.08 6.71
N LEU A 99 4.78 -8.23 7.29
CA LEU A 99 4.93 -8.47 8.73
C LEU A 99 6.38 -8.42 9.22
N LYS A 100 7.34 -8.49 8.31
CA LYS A 100 8.76 -8.28 8.65
C LYS A 100 9.07 -6.81 8.99
N TYR A 101 8.23 -5.89 8.54
CA TYR A 101 8.45 -4.44 8.67
C TYR A 101 7.42 -3.75 9.58
N ILE A 102 6.21 -4.31 9.66
CA ILE A 102 5.03 -3.68 10.24
C ILE A 102 4.47 -4.60 11.32
N ASP A 103 4.03 -4.03 12.45
CA ASP A 103 3.56 -4.80 13.59
C ASP A 103 2.31 -5.63 13.27
N LYS A 104 1.38 -5.05 12.52
CA LYS A 104 0.12 -5.72 12.19
C LYS A 104 -0.28 -5.43 10.75
N VAL A 105 -0.65 -6.47 10.01
CA VAL A 105 -1.16 -6.36 8.65
C VAL A 105 -2.49 -7.11 8.58
N GLU A 106 -3.54 -6.43 8.12
CA GLU A 106 -4.88 -7.00 8.00
C GLU A 106 -5.37 -6.92 6.56
N LEU A 107 -6.16 -7.89 6.15
CA LEU A 107 -6.81 -7.89 4.84
C LEU A 107 -8.23 -7.35 4.98
N ARG A 108 -8.65 -6.49 4.05
CA ARG A 108 -10.02 -5.96 3.97
C ARG A 108 -10.66 -6.32 2.64
N GLY A 109 -11.92 -6.78 2.71
CA GLY A 109 -12.68 -7.16 1.51
C GLY A 109 -12.45 -8.58 1.02
N TYR A 110 -11.63 -9.32 1.71
CA TYR A 110 -11.33 -10.71 1.35
C TYR A 110 -12.16 -11.71 2.13
#